data_e60424fb66e0c07e5aafead4741dd302
#
_entry.id   e60424fb66e0c07e5aafead4741dd302
#
_cell.length_a   1.000
_cell.length_b   1.000
_cell.length_c   1.000
_cell.angle_alpha   90.00
_cell.angle_beta   90.00
_cell.angle_gamma   90.00
#
_symmetry.space_group_name_H-M   'P 1'
#
loop_
_entity.id
_entity.type
_entity.pdbx_description
1 polymer ?
#
loop_
_entity_poly.entity_id
_entity_poly.type
_entity_poly.pdbx_seq_one_letter_code
_entity_poly.pdbx_strand_id
1 'polypeptide(L)'
;MRYIILIIITTVLYGCQAKEKTQVVQPVVEDDVVSLTEEQVQNAGIETAVIEKRQLKGELQVNGQVDVPPQNIVSVSFAMGGYLKHTKLPGMHVSKGEVIATMEDPALVELQQEYLVAVSRMQFLEQDFKRQQLLNQNKVNADKVLQRAESEYNSQKVLVRGYAEKLRLIGINPGRLSEGSISRTVPVYSPISGFVSRVNVNIGKYVNPADVLFELINPDDLHAALTIFEKDISNVKTGQPVMVSFISEPGVEYPCRVILVTRNVDDDRTALVHCHFDQKPKQLLPGMFLNARIAVSDSLALVVPDAAVVRYGSAEYILAVEGKNTYRLIEVKTGRRNGAWVELNPGDSDLQGREIIVRNPYPVLSALKNTADE
;
A
#
# COMPACT_ATOMS: atom_id res chain seq x y z
N MET A 1 -17.85 -79.31 -15.57
CA MET A 1 -17.01 -78.22 -15.01
C MET A 1 -17.80 -76.99 -14.53
N ARG A 2 -19.05 -77.14 -14.16
CA ARG A 2 -19.93 -76.02 -13.77
C ARG A 2 -20.40 -76.05 -12.29
N TYR A 3 -20.03 -77.11 -11.58
CA TYR A 3 -20.45 -77.31 -10.17
C TYR A 3 -19.32 -77.21 -9.13
N ILE A 4 -18.07 -77.06 -9.56
CA ILE A 4 -16.91 -76.92 -8.67
C ILE A 4 -16.67 -75.45 -8.23
N ILE A 5 -17.20 -74.52 -9.00
CA ILE A 5 -17.06 -73.07 -8.69
C ILE A 5 -18.05 -72.59 -7.59
N LEU A 6 -19.14 -73.34 -7.36
CA LEU A 6 -20.18 -72.94 -6.42
C LEU A 6 -19.87 -73.33 -4.95
N ILE A 7 -18.91 -74.23 -4.69
CA ILE A 7 -18.55 -74.69 -3.36
C ILE A 7 -17.42 -73.83 -2.75
N ILE A 8 -16.66 -73.10 -3.53
CA ILE A 8 -15.58 -72.24 -3.05
C ILE A 8 -16.07 -70.86 -2.56
N ILE A 9 -17.29 -70.46 -2.96
CA ILE A 9 -17.85 -69.14 -2.56
C ILE A 9 -18.56 -69.16 -1.21
N THR A 10 -18.90 -70.37 -0.68
CA THR A 10 -19.63 -70.47 0.60
C THR A 10 -18.77 -70.61 1.85
N THR A 11 -17.43 -70.69 1.75
CA THR A 11 -16.52 -70.81 2.89
C THR A 11 -15.81 -69.52 3.30
N VAL A 12 -16.09 -68.37 2.66
CA VAL A 12 -15.44 -67.09 2.99
C VAL A 12 -16.32 -66.14 3.87
N LEU A 13 -17.53 -66.57 4.24
CA LEU A 13 -18.50 -65.71 4.96
C LEU A 13 -18.63 -66.01 6.45
N TYR A 14 -17.73 -66.78 7.04
CA TYR A 14 -17.69 -66.95 8.51
C TYR A 14 -16.32 -66.60 9.06
N GLY A 15 -16.07 -65.28 9.32
CA GLY A 15 -14.81 -64.87 9.91
C GLY A 15 -14.70 -63.38 10.16
N CYS A 16 -15.79 -62.74 10.62
CA CYS A 16 -15.68 -61.40 11.20
C CYS A 16 -16.35 -61.38 12.56
N GLN A 17 -15.65 -61.89 13.56
CA GLN A 17 -15.91 -61.52 14.96
C GLN A 17 -15.33 -60.14 15.19
N ALA A 18 -16.20 -59.17 15.47
CA ALA A 18 -15.82 -57.83 15.92
C ALA A 18 -15.02 -57.97 17.23
N LYS A 19 -13.72 -57.66 17.17
CA LYS A 19 -12.93 -57.37 18.37
C LYS A 19 -13.47 -56.04 18.91
N GLU A 20 -14.11 -56.09 20.07
CA GLU A 20 -14.31 -54.94 20.94
C GLU A 20 -12.97 -54.15 21.02
N LYS A 21 -13.01 -52.91 20.62
CA LYS A 21 -11.94 -51.97 20.94
C LYS A 21 -11.97 -51.76 22.44
N THR A 22 -11.15 -52.54 23.15
CA THR A 22 -10.70 -52.17 24.49
C THR A 22 -10.12 -50.75 24.34
N GLN A 23 -10.80 -49.75 24.88
CA GLN A 23 -10.20 -48.45 25.13
C GLN A 23 -8.99 -48.72 26.01
N VAL A 24 -7.82 -48.63 25.41
CA VAL A 24 -6.58 -48.52 26.17
C VAL A 24 -6.70 -47.13 26.85
N VAL A 25 -7.18 -47.16 28.09
CA VAL A 25 -6.95 -46.09 29.04
C VAL A 25 -5.44 -46.00 29.11
N GLN A 26 -4.86 -45.01 28.41
CA GLN A 26 -3.46 -44.70 28.61
C GLN A 26 -3.32 -44.39 30.09
N PRO A 27 -2.42 -45.06 30.81
CA PRO A 27 -2.10 -44.67 32.16
C PRO A 27 -1.64 -43.21 32.09
N VAL A 28 -2.24 -42.37 32.92
CA VAL A 28 -1.69 -41.04 33.21
C VAL A 28 -0.32 -41.34 33.81
N VAL A 29 0.70 -41.17 32.98
CA VAL A 29 2.08 -41.36 33.41
C VAL A 29 2.36 -40.16 34.31
N GLU A 30 2.71 -40.41 35.56
CA GLU A 30 3.18 -39.42 36.52
C GLU A 30 4.58 -38.84 36.16
N ASP A 31 5.00 -38.98 34.92
CA ASP A 31 6.33 -38.63 34.42
C ASP A 31 6.58 -37.09 34.28
N ASP A 32 5.59 -36.27 34.58
CA ASP A 32 5.71 -34.82 34.43
C ASP A 32 6.02 -34.09 35.74
N VAL A 33 6.26 -34.80 36.84
CA VAL A 33 6.50 -34.24 38.16
C VAL A 33 7.87 -34.61 38.66
N VAL A 34 8.62 -33.62 39.14
CA VAL A 34 9.93 -33.82 39.76
C VAL A 34 9.99 -33.17 41.14
N SER A 35 10.57 -33.87 42.10
CA SER A 35 10.86 -33.35 43.43
C SER A 35 12.38 -33.16 43.61
N LEU A 36 12.80 -31.99 44.02
CA LEU A 36 14.20 -31.67 44.31
C LEU A 36 14.45 -31.53 45.79
N THR A 37 15.69 -31.76 46.23
CA THR A 37 16.09 -31.47 47.60
C THR A 37 16.27 -29.96 47.80
N GLU A 38 16.19 -29.51 49.04
CA GLU A 38 16.38 -28.09 49.38
C GLU A 38 17.75 -27.56 48.94
N GLU A 39 18.79 -28.39 49.03
CA GLU A 39 20.14 -28.07 48.55
C GLU A 39 20.22 -27.96 47.03
N GLN A 40 19.50 -28.80 46.31
CA GLN A 40 19.41 -28.72 44.82
C GLN A 40 18.72 -27.44 44.37
N VAL A 41 17.63 -27.06 45.02
CA VAL A 41 16.91 -25.80 44.71
C VAL A 41 17.79 -24.57 44.94
N GLN A 42 18.48 -24.55 46.09
CA GLN A 42 19.41 -23.42 46.40
C GLN A 42 20.59 -23.35 45.44
N ASN A 43 21.24 -24.48 45.16
CA ASN A 43 22.37 -24.54 44.25
C ASN A 43 22.01 -24.19 42.80
N ALA A 44 20.78 -24.56 42.37
CA ALA A 44 20.27 -24.20 41.05
C ALA A 44 19.84 -22.72 40.94
N GLY A 45 19.68 -22.03 42.07
CA GLY A 45 19.25 -20.63 42.09
C GLY A 45 17.87 -20.42 41.46
N ILE A 46 16.94 -21.32 41.81
CA ILE A 46 15.56 -21.30 41.30
C ILE A 46 14.81 -20.15 41.96
N GLU A 47 14.20 -19.29 41.11
CA GLU A 47 13.26 -18.27 41.56
C GLU A 47 11.88 -18.56 40.99
N THR A 48 10.85 -18.34 41.78
CA THR A 48 9.46 -18.54 41.39
C THR A 48 8.66 -17.25 41.38
N ALA A 49 7.65 -17.17 40.54
CA ALA A 49 6.68 -16.05 40.49
C ALA A 49 5.32 -16.54 40.05
N VAL A 50 4.29 -15.79 40.40
CA VAL A 50 2.91 -16.07 40.01
C VAL A 50 2.64 -15.58 38.59
N ILE A 51 1.89 -16.40 37.81
CA ILE A 51 1.40 -16.03 36.48
C ILE A 51 0.32 -14.95 36.64
N GLU A 52 0.57 -13.79 36.06
CA GLU A 52 -0.34 -12.65 36.12
C GLU A 52 -0.79 -12.22 34.73
N LYS A 53 -1.95 -11.55 34.69
CA LYS A 53 -2.36 -10.81 33.50
C LYS A 53 -1.64 -9.46 33.48
N ARG A 54 -0.94 -9.20 32.40
CA ARG A 54 -0.30 -7.90 32.16
C ARG A 54 -0.73 -7.33 30.83
N GLN A 55 -0.68 -6.02 30.75
CA GLN A 55 -0.88 -5.29 29.50
C GLN A 55 0.37 -5.48 28.63
N LEU A 56 0.23 -6.28 27.57
CA LEU A 56 1.26 -6.44 26.56
C LEU A 56 1.05 -5.39 25.47
N LYS A 57 2.06 -4.54 25.27
CA LYS A 57 2.09 -3.65 24.12
C LYS A 57 2.19 -4.50 22.87
N GLY A 58 1.16 -4.43 22.05
CA GLY A 58 1.16 -5.09 20.76
C GLY A 58 1.93 -4.25 19.75
N GLU A 59 2.88 -4.85 19.06
CA GLU A 59 3.51 -4.27 17.89
C GLU A 59 3.32 -5.20 16.69
N LEU A 60 2.83 -4.66 15.60
CA LEU A 60 2.72 -5.37 14.33
C LEU A 60 3.88 -4.95 13.44
N GLN A 61 4.78 -5.88 13.14
CA GLN A 61 5.87 -5.66 12.20
C GLN A 61 5.39 -5.93 10.78
N VAL A 62 5.57 -4.95 9.91
CA VAL A 62 5.14 -4.99 8.52
C VAL A 62 6.18 -4.34 7.62
N ASN A 63 6.15 -4.71 6.36
CA ASN A 63 6.98 -4.11 5.33
C ASN A 63 6.14 -3.16 4.49
N GLY A 64 6.81 -2.26 3.82
CA GLY A 64 6.16 -1.33 2.90
C GLY A 64 7.15 -0.63 1.99
N GLN A 65 6.63 0.36 1.30
CA GLN A 65 7.42 1.22 0.44
C GLN A 65 6.95 2.67 0.55
N VAL A 66 7.81 3.58 0.16
CA VAL A 66 7.43 4.99 -0.01
C VAL A 66 6.58 5.11 -1.27
N ASP A 67 5.41 5.68 -1.13
CA ASP A 67 4.46 5.86 -2.21
C ASP A 67 4.10 7.32 -2.42
N VAL A 68 3.66 7.63 -3.64
CA VAL A 68 3.16 8.94 -4.04
C VAL A 68 1.65 8.83 -4.19
N PRO A 69 0.87 9.60 -3.42
CA PRO A 69 -0.57 9.65 -3.62
C PRO A 69 -0.94 9.96 -5.07
N PRO A 70 -1.96 9.32 -5.66
CA PRO A 70 -2.34 9.52 -7.05
C PRO A 70 -2.60 10.98 -7.44
N GLN A 71 -3.06 11.81 -6.50
CA GLN A 71 -3.26 13.25 -6.72
C GLN A 71 -1.95 14.03 -6.92
N ASN A 72 -0.82 13.47 -6.54
CA ASN A 72 0.51 14.08 -6.66
C ASN A 72 1.31 13.51 -7.84
N ILE A 73 0.71 12.62 -8.62
CA ILE A 73 1.22 12.11 -9.88
C ILE A 73 0.44 12.76 -11.01
N VAL A 74 1.14 13.47 -11.90
CA VAL A 74 0.52 14.14 -13.03
C VAL A 74 1.05 13.57 -14.33
N SER A 75 0.15 12.99 -15.12
CA SER A 75 0.45 12.54 -16.47
C SER A 75 0.29 13.74 -17.42
N VAL A 76 1.32 14.04 -18.17
CA VAL A 76 1.31 15.10 -19.18
C VAL A 76 1.22 14.47 -20.57
N SER A 77 0.18 14.82 -21.31
CA SER A 77 -0.01 14.49 -22.73
C SER A 77 -0.10 15.78 -23.55
N PHE A 78 0.00 15.64 -24.87
CA PHE A 78 -0.20 16.76 -25.79
C PHE A 78 -1.54 16.58 -26.52
N ALA A 79 -2.37 17.65 -26.54
CA ALA A 79 -3.73 17.58 -27.07
C ALA A 79 -3.84 17.34 -28.58
N MET A 80 -2.76 17.52 -29.31
CA MET A 80 -2.64 17.21 -30.74
C MET A 80 -1.51 16.19 -30.93
N GLY A 81 -1.52 15.48 -32.07
CA GLY A 81 -0.37 14.67 -32.47
C GLY A 81 0.85 15.52 -32.82
N GLY A 82 1.99 14.88 -33.02
CA GLY A 82 3.20 15.56 -33.49
C GLY A 82 4.48 14.83 -33.12
N TYR A 83 5.59 15.36 -33.64
CA TYR A 83 6.93 14.85 -33.41
C TYR A 83 7.57 15.55 -32.20
N LEU A 84 8.12 14.75 -31.27
CA LEU A 84 8.88 15.28 -30.15
C LEU A 84 10.26 15.79 -30.63
N LYS A 85 10.58 17.06 -30.40
CA LYS A 85 11.87 17.68 -30.75
C LYS A 85 12.83 17.82 -29.60
N HIS A 86 12.30 18.14 -28.43
CA HIS A 86 13.08 18.37 -27.21
C HIS A 86 12.32 17.80 -26.01
N THR A 87 13.05 17.30 -25.03
CA THR A 87 12.48 16.72 -23.79
C THR A 87 13.41 16.93 -22.61
N LYS A 88 12.83 17.11 -21.42
CA LYS A 88 13.54 16.98 -20.15
C LYS A 88 13.85 15.51 -19.88
N LEU A 89 14.87 15.25 -19.07
CA LEU A 89 15.27 13.90 -18.69
C LEU A 89 14.58 13.45 -17.37
N PRO A 90 14.40 12.15 -17.16
CA PRO A 90 13.98 11.61 -15.86
C PRO A 90 14.93 12.07 -14.74
N GLY A 91 14.36 12.38 -13.56
CA GLY A 91 15.09 12.90 -12.41
C GLY A 91 15.28 14.41 -12.38
N MET A 92 15.03 15.14 -13.49
CA MET A 92 15.14 16.59 -13.49
C MET A 92 14.01 17.25 -12.71
N HIS A 93 14.35 18.29 -11.95
CA HIS A 93 13.36 19.18 -11.34
C HIS A 93 12.74 20.08 -12.42
N VAL A 94 11.45 20.32 -12.30
CA VAL A 94 10.68 21.23 -13.16
C VAL A 94 9.80 22.13 -12.29
N SER A 95 9.67 23.39 -12.72
CA SER A 95 8.76 24.35 -12.09
C SER A 95 7.45 24.42 -12.86
N LYS A 96 6.36 24.73 -12.17
CA LYS A 96 5.06 24.96 -12.81
C LYS A 96 5.19 26.05 -13.88
N GLY A 97 4.75 25.75 -15.11
CA GLY A 97 4.87 26.65 -16.26
C GLY A 97 6.22 26.61 -16.99
N GLU A 98 7.17 25.77 -16.55
CA GLU A 98 8.42 25.53 -17.26
C GLU A 98 8.19 24.67 -18.50
N VAL A 99 8.94 24.93 -19.59
CA VAL A 99 8.89 24.08 -20.79
C VAL A 99 9.60 22.78 -20.55
N ILE A 100 8.84 21.68 -20.68
CA ILE A 100 9.34 20.31 -20.48
C ILE A 100 9.56 19.55 -21.79
N ALA A 101 8.85 19.95 -22.84
CA ALA A 101 9.01 19.40 -24.19
C ALA A 101 8.69 20.43 -25.27
N THR A 102 9.07 20.15 -26.50
CA THR A 102 8.68 20.89 -27.68
C THR A 102 8.15 19.92 -28.73
N MET A 103 6.94 20.19 -29.21
CA MET A 103 6.26 19.39 -30.23
C MET A 103 6.33 20.10 -31.57
N GLU A 104 6.43 19.37 -32.67
CA GLU A 104 6.43 19.86 -34.03
C GLU A 104 5.42 19.06 -34.87
N ASP A 105 4.53 19.79 -35.57
CA ASP A 105 3.61 19.19 -36.52
C ASP A 105 3.13 20.20 -37.55
N PRO A 106 3.01 19.89 -38.85
CA PRO A 106 2.40 20.77 -39.86
C PRO A 106 0.98 21.23 -39.50
N ALA A 107 0.17 20.38 -38.84
CA ALA A 107 -1.18 20.73 -38.40
C ALA A 107 -1.22 21.91 -37.42
N LEU A 108 -0.12 22.15 -36.69
CA LEU A 108 0.01 23.33 -35.82
C LEU A 108 0.05 24.64 -36.62
N VAL A 109 0.70 24.63 -37.80
CA VAL A 109 0.73 25.77 -38.73
C VAL A 109 -0.64 26.00 -39.32
N GLU A 110 -1.28 24.92 -39.80
CA GLU A 110 -2.62 24.97 -40.40
C GLU A 110 -3.64 25.56 -39.43
N LEU A 111 -3.70 25.11 -38.19
CA LEU A 111 -4.63 25.62 -37.17
C LEU A 111 -4.42 27.11 -36.89
N GLN A 112 -3.17 27.58 -36.84
CA GLN A 112 -2.85 28.99 -36.64
C GLN A 112 -3.28 29.83 -37.85
N GLN A 113 -3.04 29.33 -39.06
CA GLN A 113 -3.45 29.97 -40.31
C GLN A 113 -4.99 30.06 -40.40
N GLU A 114 -5.70 28.98 -40.16
CA GLU A 114 -7.17 28.95 -40.15
C GLU A 114 -7.75 29.99 -39.17
N TYR A 115 -7.18 30.09 -37.96
CA TYR A 115 -7.62 31.07 -36.97
C TYR A 115 -7.44 32.49 -37.49
N LEU A 116 -6.27 32.85 -38.04
CA LEU A 116 -5.99 34.21 -38.55
C LEU A 116 -6.88 34.58 -39.72
N VAL A 117 -7.10 33.65 -40.67
CA VAL A 117 -8.02 33.83 -41.78
C VAL A 117 -9.45 34.04 -41.30
N ALA A 118 -9.88 33.22 -40.27
CA ALA A 118 -11.22 33.36 -39.68
C ALA A 118 -11.40 34.70 -38.97
N VAL A 119 -10.38 35.22 -38.27
CA VAL A 119 -10.38 36.55 -37.63
C VAL A 119 -10.49 37.69 -38.68
N SER A 120 -9.71 37.63 -39.76
CA SER A 120 -9.77 38.60 -40.85
C SER A 120 -11.16 38.63 -41.46
N ARG A 121 -11.74 37.48 -41.74
CA ARG A 121 -13.11 37.38 -42.29
C ARG A 121 -14.16 37.91 -41.30
N MET A 122 -14.02 37.65 -40.05
CA MET A 122 -14.93 38.14 -39.00
C MET A 122 -14.92 39.67 -38.96
N GLN A 123 -13.75 40.30 -39.05
CA GLN A 123 -13.62 41.78 -39.10
C GLN A 123 -14.32 42.36 -40.29
N PHE A 124 -14.19 41.77 -41.51
CA PHE A 124 -14.92 42.20 -42.69
C PHE A 124 -16.43 42.08 -42.48
N LEU A 125 -16.94 40.96 -42.01
CA LEU A 125 -18.37 40.73 -41.78
C LEU A 125 -18.94 41.63 -40.67
N GLU A 126 -18.16 41.95 -39.66
CA GLU A 126 -18.54 42.93 -38.61
C GLU A 126 -18.78 44.29 -39.19
N GLN A 127 -17.89 44.74 -40.05
CA GLN A 127 -18.03 46.06 -40.74
C GLN A 127 -19.22 46.07 -41.70
N ASP A 128 -19.45 44.95 -42.42
CA ASP A 128 -20.58 44.84 -43.29
C ASP A 128 -21.91 44.84 -42.51
N PHE A 129 -22.01 44.05 -41.42
CA PHE A 129 -23.16 44.07 -40.54
C PHE A 129 -23.47 45.48 -40.01
N LYS A 130 -22.47 46.19 -39.50
CA LYS A 130 -22.62 47.59 -39.02
C LYS A 130 -23.12 48.51 -40.14
N ARG A 131 -22.63 48.37 -41.36
CA ARG A 131 -23.06 49.13 -42.50
C ARG A 131 -24.53 48.83 -42.89
N GLN A 132 -24.88 47.53 -42.96
CA GLN A 132 -26.26 47.12 -43.25
C GLN A 132 -27.24 47.56 -42.13
N GLN A 133 -26.82 47.59 -40.89
CA GLN A 133 -27.59 48.10 -39.76
C GLN A 133 -27.87 49.59 -39.90
N LEU A 134 -26.87 50.38 -40.27
CA LEU A 134 -27.07 51.82 -40.51
C LEU A 134 -27.99 52.09 -41.72
N LEU A 135 -27.85 51.36 -42.81
CA LEU A 135 -28.71 51.47 -43.99
C LEU A 135 -30.14 51.09 -43.69
N ASN A 136 -30.36 50.06 -42.91
CA ASN A 136 -31.69 49.60 -42.49
C ASN A 136 -32.40 50.63 -41.56
N GLN A 137 -31.68 51.20 -40.62
CA GLN A 137 -32.18 52.27 -39.76
C GLN A 137 -32.68 53.49 -40.59
N ASN A 138 -31.99 53.78 -41.71
CA ASN A 138 -32.37 54.82 -42.62
C ASN A 138 -33.39 54.35 -43.69
N LYS A 139 -33.95 53.14 -43.59
CA LYS A 139 -34.95 52.54 -44.53
C LYS A 139 -34.43 52.42 -45.98
N VAL A 140 -33.10 52.25 -46.17
CA VAL A 140 -32.46 52.18 -47.49
C VAL A 140 -32.43 50.71 -47.99
N ASN A 141 -32.38 49.72 -47.09
CA ASN A 141 -32.32 48.31 -47.44
C ASN A 141 -33.47 47.50 -46.75
N ALA A 142 -33.70 46.28 -47.25
CA ALA A 142 -34.71 45.38 -46.71
C ALA A 142 -34.19 44.68 -45.43
N ASP A 143 -35.07 44.39 -44.43
CA ASP A 143 -34.78 43.68 -43.20
C ASP A 143 -34.06 42.33 -43.42
N LYS A 144 -34.40 41.64 -44.52
CA LYS A 144 -33.76 40.38 -44.92
C LYS A 144 -32.24 40.51 -45.15
N VAL A 145 -31.79 41.66 -45.69
CA VAL A 145 -30.37 41.92 -45.93
C VAL A 145 -29.62 42.12 -44.62
N LEU A 146 -30.20 42.84 -43.67
CA LEU A 146 -29.66 43.03 -42.34
C LEU A 146 -29.58 41.68 -41.61
N GLN A 147 -30.68 40.90 -41.58
CA GLN A 147 -30.72 39.59 -40.93
C GLN A 147 -29.66 38.63 -41.53
N ARG A 148 -29.45 38.66 -42.82
CA ARG A 148 -28.39 37.86 -43.47
C ARG A 148 -26.99 38.27 -43.00
N ALA A 149 -26.67 39.56 -43.03
CA ALA A 149 -25.39 40.06 -42.58
C ALA A 149 -25.12 39.76 -41.10
N GLU A 150 -26.13 39.87 -40.26
CA GLU A 150 -26.09 39.50 -38.85
C GLU A 150 -25.79 38.00 -38.66
N SER A 151 -26.51 37.14 -39.40
CA SER A 151 -26.33 35.69 -39.36
C SER A 151 -24.93 35.26 -39.79
N GLU A 152 -24.41 35.85 -40.88
CA GLU A 152 -23.05 35.57 -41.39
C GLU A 152 -22.00 36.01 -40.38
N TYR A 153 -22.11 37.22 -39.80
CA TYR A 153 -21.22 37.70 -38.74
C TYR A 153 -21.24 36.80 -37.51
N ASN A 154 -22.42 36.42 -37.00
CA ASN A 154 -22.56 35.58 -35.84
C ASN A 154 -21.98 34.18 -36.08
N SER A 155 -22.20 33.59 -37.25
CA SER A 155 -21.62 32.29 -37.62
C SER A 155 -20.08 32.34 -37.64
N GLN A 156 -19.50 33.40 -38.25
CA GLN A 156 -18.07 33.55 -38.26
C GLN A 156 -17.47 33.79 -36.88
N LYS A 157 -18.16 34.51 -35.99
CA LYS A 157 -17.77 34.73 -34.60
C LYS A 157 -17.67 33.42 -33.80
N VAL A 158 -18.63 32.52 -34.03
CA VAL A 158 -18.58 31.17 -33.42
C VAL A 158 -17.36 30.39 -33.93
N LEU A 159 -17.07 30.46 -35.25
CA LEU A 159 -15.93 29.79 -35.84
C LEU A 159 -14.59 30.28 -35.23
N VAL A 160 -14.41 31.59 -35.11
CA VAL A 160 -13.23 32.20 -34.48
C VAL A 160 -13.06 31.75 -33.03
N ARG A 161 -14.15 31.70 -32.28
CA ARG A 161 -14.12 31.17 -30.89
C ARG A 161 -13.68 29.72 -30.86
N GLY A 162 -14.20 28.87 -31.75
CA GLY A 162 -13.81 27.46 -31.85
C GLY A 162 -12.30 27.27 -32.11
N TYR A 163 -11.76 28.02 -33.07
CA TYR A 163 -10.30 28.00 -33.32
C TYR A 163 -9.49 28.54 -32.16
N ALA A 164 -9.97 29.61 -31.51
CA ALA A 164 -9.31 30.16 -30.33
C ALA A 164 -9.20 29.13 -29.18
N GLU A 165 -10.25 28.36 -28.91
CA GLU A 165 -10.19 27.30 -27.89
C GLU A 165 -9.25 26.17 -28.28
N LYS A 166 -9.24 25.75 -29.56
CA LYS A 166 -8.26 24.77 -30.06
C LYS A 166 -6.81 25.22 -29.85
N LEU A 167 -6.52 26.50 -30.12
CA LEU A 167 -5.19 27.09 -29.89
C LEU A 167 -4.82 27.11 -28.40
N ARG A 168 -5.77 27.46 -27.51
CA ARG A 168 -5.54 27.46 -26.06
C ARG A 168 -5.23 26.08 -25.53
N LEU A 169 -5.92 25.03 -26.03
CA LEU A 169 -5.68 23.64 -25.64
C LEU A 169 -4.23 23.18 -25.87
N ILE A 170 -3.59 23.74 -26.91
CA ILE A 170 -2.18 23.44 -27.21
C ILE A 170 -1.19 24.47 -26.66
N GLY A 171 -1.66 25.38 -25.78
CA GLY A 171 -0.81 26.38 -25.13
C GLY A 171 -0.50 27.63 -25.96
N ILE A 172 -1.11 27.80 -27.13
CA ILE A 172 -0.96 29.03 -27.94
C ILE A 172 -1.99 30.07 -27.50
N ASN A 173 -1.51 31.30 -27.22
CA ASN A 173 -2.40 32.41 -26.90
C ASN A 173 -2.93 33.07 -28.18
N PRO A 174 -4.26 32.93 -28.49
CA PRO A 174 -4.82 33.52 -29.73
C PRO A 174 -4.67 35.04 -29.84
N GLY A 175 -4.72 35.71 -28.68
CA GLY A 175 -4.62 37.18 -28.65
C GLY A 175 -3.23 37.75 -28.98
N ARG A 176 -2.20 36.89 -28.98
CA ARG A 176 -0.82 37.25 -29.34
C ARG A 176 -0.40 36.71 -30.71
N LEU A 177 -1.28 35.93 -31.36
CA LEU A 177 -0.99 35.33 -32.63
C LEU A 177 -1.13 36.34 -33.76
N SER A 178 -0.11 36.43 -34.60
CA SER A 178 -0.06 37.27 -35.78
C SER A 178 0.61 36.50 -36.94
N GLU A 179 0.53 37.01 -38.15
CA GLU A 179 1.15 36.39 -39.33
C GLU A 179 2.64 36.09 -39.13
N GLY A 180 3.39 37.02 -38.50
CA GLY A 180 4.82 36.86 -38.23
C GLY A 180 5.15 35.94 -37.07
N SER A 181 4.16 35.46 -36.30
CA SER A 181 4.36 34.61 -35.13
C SER A 181 3.90 33.16 -35.33
N ILE A 182 3.49 32.79 -36.55
CA ILE A 182 3.15 31.41 -36.89
C ILE A 182 4.37 30.50 -36.67
N SER A 183 4.20 29.47 -35.87
CA SER A 183 5.26 28.52 -35.54
C SER A 183 4.83 27.07 -35.83
N ARG A 184 5.77 26.28 -36.35
CA ARG A 184 5.60 24.84 -36.53
C ARG A 184 5.83 24.08 -35.24
N THR A 185 6.38 24.71 -34.20
CA THR A 185 6.71 24.11 -32.93
C THR A 185 5.92 24.77 -31.80
N VAL A 186 5.47 23.95 -30.85
CA VAL A 186 4.74 24.41 -29.66
C VAL A 186 5.38 23.82 -28.41
N PRO A 187 5.64 24.65 -27.38
CA PRO A 187 6.14 24.18 -26.10
C PRO A 187 5.04 23.47 -25.30
N VAL A 188 5.42 22.39 -24.63
CA VAL A 188 4.60 21.70 -23.60
C VAL A 188 5.10 22.16 -22.25
N TYR A 189 4.19 22.66 -21.43
CA TYR A 189 4.51 23.22 -20.11
C TYR A 189 4.20 22.24 -18.99
N SER A 190 5.00 22.29 -17.92
CA SER A 190 4.71 21.55 -16.70
C SER A 190 3.49 22.15 -15.97
N PRO A 191 2.47 21.36 -15.65
CA PRO A 191 1.32 21.80 -14.86
C PRO A 191 1.63 21.95 -13.36
N ILE A 192 2.70 21.33 -12.87
CA ILE A 192 3.12 21.32 -11.47
C ILE A 192 4.60 21.67 -11.31
N SER A 193 4.99 22.04 -10.09
CA SER A 193 6.40 22.00 -9.66
C SER A 193 6.68 20.64 -9.06
N GLY A 194 7.84 20.03 -9.41
CA GLY A 194 8.19 18.70 -8.96
C GLY A 194 9.31 18.09 -9.78
N PHE A 195 9.30 16.78 -9.96
CA PHE A 195 10.32 16.05 -10.69
C PHE A 195 9.72 15.23 -11.83
N VAL A 196 10.49 15.08 -12.90
CA VAL A 196 10.16 14.14 -13.98
C VAL A 196 10.43 12.72 -13.48
N SER A 197 9.37 11.95 -13.21
CA SER A 197 9.48 10.55 -12.79
C SER A 197 9.80 9.65 -13.98
N ARG A 198 9.06 9.84 -15.07
CA ARG A 198 9.21 9.02 -16.28
C ARG A 198 9.01 9.84 -17.54
N VAL A 199 9.74 9.47 -18.58
CA VAL A 199 9.56 9.96 -19.96
C VAL A 199 9.23 8.74 -20.83
N ASN A 200 8.03 8.73 -21.43
CA ASN A 200 7.51 7.58 -22.18
C ASN A 200 7.74 7.68 -23.69
N VAL A 201 8.44 8.72 -24.13
CA VAL A 201 8.63 9.05 -25.55
C VAL A 201 10.06 9.43 -25.84
N ASN A 202 10.51 9.17 -27.07
CA ASN A 202 11.86 9.50 -27.52
C ASN A 202 11.81 10.69 -28.51
N ILE A 203 12.89 11.47 -28.56
CA ILE A 203 13.04 12.54 -29.54
C ILE A 203 12.93 11.96 -30.96
N GLY A 204 12.16 12.62 -31.82
CA GLY A 204 11.89 12.20 -33.19
C GLY A 204 10.73 11.19 -33.35
N LYS A 205 10.16 10.68 -32.24
CA LYS A 205 8.97 9.83 -32.30
C LYS A 205 7.73 10.69 -32.54
N TYR A 206 6.83 10.19 -33.40
CA TYR A 206 5.47 10.72 -33.51
C TYR A 206 4.63 10.21 -32.35
N VAL A 207 3.88 11.09 -31.71
CA VAL A 207 2.97 10.79 -30.60
C VAL A 207 1.54 11.17 -30.98
N ASN A 208 0.58 10.40 -30.48
CA ASN A 208 -0.84 10.66 -30.65
C ASN A 208 -1.39 11.48 -29.45
N PRO A 209 -2.58 12.10 -29.59
CA PRO A 209 -3.17 12.90 -28.52
C PRO A 209 -3.41 12.15 -27.20
N ALA A 210 -3.58 10.83 -27.24
CA ALA A 210 -3.80 9.99 -26.06
C ALA A 210 -2.51 9.52 -25.37
N ASP A 211 -1.34 9.72 -26.01
CA ASP A 211 -0.06 9.24 -25.47
C ASP A 211 0.39 10.10 -24.30
N VAL A 212 0.75 9.45 -23.18
CA VAL A 212 1.36 10.11 -22.03
C VAL A 212 2.83 10.34 -22.31
N LEU A 213 3.25 11.59 -22.38
CA LEU A 213 4.64 12.00 -22.62
C LEU A 213 5.49 11.90 -21.37
N PHE A 214 4.97 12.42 -20.26
CA PHE A 214 5.66 12.52 -18.97
C PHE A 214 4.75 12.06 -17.84
N GLU A 215 5.39 11.49 -16.84
CA GLU A 215 4.84 11.37 -15.48
C GLU A 215 5.66 12.30 -14.59
N LEU A 216 5.00 13.27 -13.99
CA LEU A 216 5.57 14.23 -13.05
C LEU A 216 5.08 13.88 -11.65
N ILE A 217 5.97 14.00 -10.66
CA ILE A 217 5.63 13.80 -9.26
C ILE A 217 5.94 15.04 -8.44
N ASN A 218 5.02 15.37 -7.52
CA ASN A 218 5.31 16.30 -6.44
C ASN A 218 5.74 15.51 -5.20
N PRO A 219 6.99 15.68 -4.71
CA PRO A 219 7.49 14.94 -3.54
C PRO A 219 7.02 15.52 -2.20
N ASP A 220 6.25 16.60 -2.20
CA ASP A 220 5.87 17.27 -0.95
C ASP A 220 4.98 16.42 -0.04
N ASP A 221 4.30 15.42 -0.59
CA ASP A 221 3.35 14.57 0.13
C ASP A 221 3.61 13.08 -0.08
N LEU A 222 4.87 12.67 0.14
CA LEU A 222 5.24 11.27 0.13
C LEU A 222 4.75 10.58 1.40
N HIS A 223 4.15 9.39 1.25
CA HIS A 223 3.61 8.57 2.32
C HIS A 223 4.36 7.25 2.43
N ALA A 224 4.30 6.61 3.61
CA ALA A 224 4.64 5.21 3.73
C ALA A 224 3.40 4.36 3.44
N ALA A 225 3.45 3.51 2.43
CA ALA A 225 2.44 2.51 2.11
C ALA A 225 2.89 1.17 2.69
N LEU A 226 2.18 0.71 3.74
CA LEU A 226 2.49 -0.52 4.45
C LEU A 226 1.57 -1.64 3.97
N THR A 227 2.13 -2.82 3.76
CA THR A 227 1.38 -4.02 3.37
C THR A 227 1.04 -4.83 4.61
N ILE A 228 -0.25 -5.03 4.89
CA ILE A 228 -0.75 -5.75 6.06
C ILE A 228 -1.57 -6.95 5.60
N PHE A 229 -1.42 -8.09 6.27
CA PHE A 229 -2.24 -9.26 6.01
C PHE A 229 -3.67 -9.09 6.51
N GLU A 230 -4.63 -9.71 5.82
CA GLU A 230 -6.07 -9.68 6.14
C GLU A 230 -6.36 -9.95 7.63
N LYS A 231 -5.70 -10.95 8.22
CA LYS A 231 -5.85 -11.32 9.63
C LYS A 231 -5.53 -10.21 10.63
N ASP A 232 -4.68 -9.24 10.23
CA ASP A 232 -4.16 -8.20 11.11
C ASP A 232 -4.85 -6.84 10.89
N ILE A 233 -5.66 -6.70 9.82
CA ILE A 233 -6.35 -5.45 9.44
C ILE A 233 -7.23 -4.92 10.58
N SER A 234 -7.94 -5.80 11.29
CA SER A 234 -8.84 -5.42 12.39
C SER A 234 -8.13 -4.71 13.55
N ASN A 235 -6.82 -4.92 13.68
CA ASN A 235 -5.98 -4.36 14.73
C ASN A 235 -5.41 -2.99 14.37
N VAL A 236 -5.54 -2.56 13.09
CA VAL A 236 -4.98 -1.30 12.62
C VAL A 236 -6.08 -0.26 12.42
N LYS A 237 -5.89 0.91 13.01
CA LYS A 237 -6.85 2.02 12.96
C LYS A 237 -6.14 3.33 12.61
N THR A 238 -6.89 4.22 11.96
CA THR A 238 -6.44 5.59 11.70
C THR A 238 -6.01 6.28 13.01
N GLY A 239 -4.90 7.01 12.96
CA GLY A 239 -4.33 7.75 14.09
C GLY A 239 -3.31 6.96 14.90
N GLN A 240 -3.14 5.65 14.68
CA GLN A 240 -2.13 4.87 15.39
C GLN A 240 -0.71 5.34 15.05
N PRO A 241 0.20 5.38 16.05
CA PRO A 241 1.61 5.66 15.83
C PRO A 241 2.29 4.47 15.15
N VAL A 242 3.20 4.81 14.25
CA VAL A 242 4.01 3.87 13.47
C VAL A 242 5.45 4.34 13.51
N MET A 243 6.39 3.43 13.76
CA MET A 243 7.81 3.70 13.63
C MET A 243 8.32 3.04 12.34
N VAL A 244 8.85 3.85 11.44
CA VAL A 244 9.38 3.43 10.14
C VAL A 244 10.89 3.48 10.15
N SER A 245 11.53 2.47 9.60
CA SER A 245 12.98 2.41 9.39
C SER A 245 13.30 2.04 7.95
N PHE A 246 14.38 2.61 7.41
CA PHE A 246 14.87 2.34 6.07
C PHE A 246 16.10 1.44 6.12
N ILE A 247 16.23 0.55 5.13
CA ILE A 247 17.41 -0.32 4.99
C ILE A 247 18.68 0.51 4.76
N SER A 248 18.54 1.67 4.10
CA SER A 248 19.63 2.60 3.80
C SER A 248 20.20 3.33 5.02
N GLU A 249 19.41 3.42 6.13
CA GLU A 249 19.77 4.15 7.36
C GLU A 249 19.53 3.26 8.59
N PRO A 250 20.39 2.25 8.84
CA PRO A 250 20.20 1.33 9.95
C PRO A 250 20.22 2.06 11.31
N GLY A 251 19.22 1.76 12.15
CA GLY A 251 19.13 2.32 13.50
C GLY A 251 18.46 3.70 13.58
N VAL A 252 18.06 4.29 12.45
CA VAL A 252 17.26 5.54 12.45
C VAL A 252 15.79 5.17 12.27
N GLU A 253 14.94 5.69 13.14
CA GLU A 253 13.50 5.51 13.11
C GLU A 253 12.78 6.82 12.87
N TYR A 254 11.81 6.80 11.98
CA TYR A 254 11.01 7.95 11.62
C TYR A 254 9.58 7.77 12.14
N PRO A 255 9.08 8.69 12.97
CA PRO A 255 7.72 8.63 13.46
C PRO A 255 6.75 8.94 12.33
N CYS A 256 5.76 8.07 12.22
CA CYS A 256 4.66 8.16 11.26
C CYS A 256 3.34 7.95 11.96
N ARG A 257 2.25 8.27 11.28
CA ARG A 257 0.89 8.06 11.76
C ARG A 257 0.02 7.47 10.66
N VAL A 258 -0.77 6.45 11.00
CA VAL A 258 -1.77 5.88 10.10
C VAL A 258 -2.80 6.94 9.73
N ILE A 259 -2.94 7.24 8.44
CA ILE A 259 -3.95 8.18 7.92
C ILE A 259 -5.12 7.46 7.26
N LEU A 260 -4.84 6.33 6.60
CA LEU A 260 -5.85 5.57 5.88
C LEU A 260 -5.53 4.08 5.93
N VAL A 261 -6.55 3.27 6.16
CA VAL A 261 -6.52 1.81 5.98
C VAL A 261 -7.45 1.49 4.82
N THR A 262 -6.94 0.87 3.75
CA THR A 262 -7.78 0.48 2.62
C THR A 262 -8.76 -0.60 3.08
N ARG A 263 -9.99 -0.54 2.55
CA ARG A 263 -11.04 -1.53 2.86
C ARG A 263 -11.16 -2.61 1.79
N ASN A 264 -10.17 -2.68 0.91
CA ASN A 264 -10.06 -3.70 -0.10
C ASN A 264 -8.90 -4.62 0.24
N VAL A 265 -9.08 -5.90 0.03
CA VAL A 265 -8.05 -6.93 0.17
C VAL A 265 -7.71 -7.40 -1.23
N ASP A 266 -6.44 -7.39 -1.57
CA ASP A 266 -5.93 -7.83 -2.86
C ASP A 266 -5.88 -9.37 -2.95
N ASP A 267 -5.59 -9.90 -4.14
CA ASP A 267 -5.52 -11.35 -4.39
C ASP A 267 -4.51 -12.07 -3.48
N ASP A 268 -3.47 -11.38 -3.03
CA ASP A 268 -2.45 -11.87 -2.08
C ASP A 268 -2.91 -11.85 -0.61
N ARG A 269 -4.20 -11.58 -0.36
CA ARG A 269 -4.78 -11.39 0.98
C ARG A 269 -4.09 -10.31 1.80
N THR A 270 -3.72 -9.22 1.16
CA THR A 270 -3.12 -8.05 1.80
C THR A 270 -3.95 -6.81 1.58
N ALA A 271 -3.81 -5.85 2.49
CA ALA A 271 -4.37 -4.52 2.38
C ALA A 271 -3.29 -3.48 2.58
N LEU A 272 -3.45 -2.31 1.96
CA LEU A 272 -2.53 -1.20 2.12
C LEU A 272 -2.96 -0.28 3.26
N VAL A 273 -1.98 0.15 4.04
CA VAL A 273 -2.13 1.17 5.08
C VAL A 273 -1.22 2.34 4.76
N HIS A 274 -1.81 3.49 4.55
CA HIS A 274 -1.07 4.71 4.27
C HIS A 274 -0.77 5.45 5.57
N CYS A 275 0.51 5.81 5.73
CA CYS A 275 1.01 6.50 6.92
C CYS A 275 1.71 7.79 6.49
N HIS A 276 1.40 8.87 7.18
CA HIS A 276 2.07 10.15 6.99
C HIS A 276 3.29 10.23 7.90
N PHE A 277 4.41 10.77 7.37
CA PHE A 277 5.62 11.01 8.15
C PHE A 277 5.46 12.29 8.98
N ASP A 278 5.54 12.19 10.30
CA ASP A 278 5.58 13.37 11.18
C ASP A 278 6.90 14.14 10.98
N GLN A 279 7.99 13.41 10.67
CA GLN A 279 9.29 13.96 10.27
C GLN A 279 9.80 13.19 9.06
N LYS A 280 10.00 13.90 7.95
CA LYS A 280 10.47 13.28 6.70
C LYS A 280 12.00 13.13 6.67
N PRO A 281 12.52 11.99 6.18
CA PRO A 281 13.93 11.87 5.82
C PRO A 281 14.35 12.94 4.81
N LYS A 282 15.61 13.36 4.86
CA LYS A 282 16.16 14.36 3.91
C LYS A 282 16.14 13.86 2.47
N GLN A 283 16.32 12.58 2.26
CA GLN A 283 16.31 11.94 0.94
C GLN A 283 15.23 10.86 0.93
N LEU A 284 14.00 11.25 0.67
CA LEU A 284 12.87 10.36 0.53
C LEU A 284 12.51 10.23 -0.95
N LEU A 285 12.62 9.04 -1.50
CA LEU A 285 12.29 8.77 -2.90
C LEU A 285 11.15 7.75 -3.01
N PRO A 286 10.24 7.92 -3.96
CA PRO A 286 9.22 6.92 -4.26
C PRO A 286 9.85 5.55 -4.55
N GLY A 287 9.21 4.49 -4.07
CA GLY A 287 9.68 3.12 -4.24
C GLY A 287 10.77 2.67 -3.26
N MET A 288 11.25 3.52 -2.34
CA MET A 288 12.16 3.08 -1.28
C MET A 288 11.45 2.09 -0.37
N PHE A 289 12.08 0.92 -0.13
CA PHE A 289 11.58 -0.08 0.81
C PHE A 289 11.82 0.34 2.26
N LEU A 290 10.86 0.02 3.10
CA LEU A 290 10.89 0.33 4.52
C LEU A 290 10.30 -0.82 5.35
N ASN A 291 10.76 -0.89 6.60
CA ASN A 291 10.15 -1.72 7.64
C ASN A 291 9.40 -0.81 8.59
N ALA A 292 8.27 -1.28 9.09
CA ALA A 292 7.46 -0.49 10.01
C ALA A 292 6.98 -1.33 11.19
N ARG A 293 6.86 -0.69 12.35
CA ARG A 293 6.22 -1.22 13.55
C ARG A 293 5.01 -0.36 13.87
N ILE A 294 3.83 -0.96 13.76
CA ILE A 294 2.55 -0.32 14.09
C ILE A 294 2.21 -0.67 15.54
N ALA A 295 2.00 0.33 16.37
CA ALA A 295 1.48 0.10 17.71
C ALA A 295 0.01 -0.35 17.60
N VAL A 296 -0.27 -1.60 17.92
CA VAL A 296 -1.62 -2.15 18.02
C VAL A 296 -2.10 -2.11 19.46
N SER A 297 -3.42 -2.30 19.65
CA SER A 297 -4.03 -2.20 20.97
C SER A 297 -3.35 -3.10 21.98
N ASP A 298 -3.08 -2.53 23.16
CA ASP A 298 -2.65 -3.30 24.31
C ASP A 298 -3.77 -4.27 24.70
N SER A 299 -3.41 -5.53 24.87
CA SER A 299 -4.34 -6.53 25.40
C SER A 299 -3.85 -7.04 26.74
N LEU A 300 -4.80 -7.25 27.66
CA LEU A 300 -4.54 -8.00 28.87
C LEU A 300 -4.33 -9.47 28.47
N ALA A 301 -3.09 -9.94 28.62
CA ALA A 301 -2.72 -11.33 28.33
C ALA A 301 -2.10 -11.97 29.56
N LEU A 302 -2.28 -13.29 29.72
CA LEU A 302 -1.48 -14.08 30.64
C LEU A 302 -0.04 -14.09 30.13
N VAL A 303 0.88 -13.62 30.94
CA VAL A 303 2.29 -13.50 30.55
C VAL A 303 3.21 -14.18 31.53
N VAL A 304 4.29 -14.72 31.00
CA VAL A 304 5.40 -15.26 31.77
C VAL A 304 6.70 -14.63 31.31
N PRO A 305 7.73 -14.51 32.15
CA PRO A 305 9.05 -14.13 31.69
C PRO A 305 9.55 -15.09 30.60
N ASP A 306 10.25 -14.59 29.57
CA ASP A 306 10.81 -15.43 28.49
C ASP A 306 11.74 -16.52 29.03
N ALA A 307 12.45 -16.22 30.12
CA ALA A 307 13.31 -17.18 30.81
C ALA A 307 12.55 -18.34 31.53
N ALA A 308 11.24 -18.21 31.73
CA ALA A 308 10.41 -19.25 32.33
C ALA A 308 9.98 -20.34 31.33
N VAL A 309 10.04 -20.03 30.03
CA VAL A 309 9.65 -20.95 28.97
C VAL A 309 10.84 -21.80 28.55
N VAL A 310 10.71 -23.10 28.68
CA VAL A 310 11.73 -24.07 28.25
C VAL A 310 11.25 -24.83 27.01
N ARG A 311 12.18 -25.08 26.09
CA ARG A 311 11.92 -25.91 24.92
C ARG A 311 12.47 -27.31 25.13
N TYR A 312 11.62 -28.27 24.86
CA TYR A 312 12.00 -29.69 24.86
C TYR A 312 11.36 -30.39 23.64
N GLY A 313 12.20 -30.94 22.77
CA GLY A 313 11.73 -31.46 21.48
C GLY A 313 11.12 -30.38 20.61
N SER A 314 9.88 -30.57 20.19
CA SER A 314 9.12 -29.62 19.33
C SER A 314 8.13 -28.76 20.11
N ALA A 315 8.04 -28.91 21.45
CA ALA A 315 7.07 -28.21 22.27
C ALA A 315 7.72 -27.23 23.27
N GLU A 316 6.94 -26.30 23.77
CA GLU A 316 7.32 -25.33 24.78
C GLU A 316 6.60 -25.63 26.09
N TYR A 317 7.31 -25.53 27.21
CA TYR A 317 6.84 -25.90 28.52
C TYR A 317 7.15 -24.82 29.55
N ILE A 318 6.37 -24.84 30.64
CA ILE A 318 6.65 -24.14 31.89
C ILE A 318 6.70 -25.12 33.03
N LEU A 319 7.38 -24.76 34.11
CA LEU A 319 7.46 -25.57 35.34
C LEU A 319 6.63 -24.92 36.43
N ALA A 320 5.48 -25.52 36.74
CA ALA A 320 4.57 -25.07 37.79
C ALA A 320 4.96 -25.68 39.16
N VAL A 321 4.82 -24.88 40.21
CA VAL A 321 5.05 -25.32 41.59
C VAL A 321 3.79 -26.02 42.10
N GLU A 322 3.88 -27.33 42.50
CA GLU A 322 2.77 -28.08 43.07
C GLU A 322 2.90 -28.27 44.60
N GLY A 323 4.10 -28.11 45.13
CA GLY A 323 4.36 -28.27 46.55
C GLY A 323 5.76 -27.81 46.92
N LYS A 324 6.18 -28.06 48.17
CA LYS A 324 7.52 -27.73 48.62
C LYS A 324 8.55 -28.50 47.78
N ASN A 325 9.28 -27.77 46.92
CA ASN A 325 10.32 -28.30 46.04
C ASN A 325 9.82 -29.33 45.00
N THR A 326 8.52 -29.35 44.70
CA THR A 326 7.89 -30.23 43.72
C THR A 326 7.37 -29.40 42.53
N TYR A 327 7.77 -29.77 41.33
CA TYR A 327 7.51 -29.03 40.12
C TYR A 327 6.88 -29.96 39.07
N ARG A 328 5.86 -29.43 38.36
CA ARG A 328 5.20 -30.13 37.25
C ARG A 328 5.55 -29.44 35.95
N LEU A 329 5.92 -30.22 34.95
CA LEU A 329 6.11 -29.78 33.58
C LEU A 329 4.75 -29.65 32.89
N ILE A 330 4.43 -28.44 32.38
CA ILE A 330 3.16 -28.15 31.69
C ILE A 330 3.48 -27.70 30.31
N GLU A 331 2.95 -28.37 29.30
CA GLU A 331 3.03 -27.91 27.90
C GLU A 331 2.19 -26.66 27.70
N VAL A 332 2.76 -25.66 27.06
CA VAL A 332 2.09 -24.40 26.79
C VAL A 332 2.26 -23.99 25.33
N LYS A 333 1.26 -23.29 24.82
CA LYS A 333 1.35 -22.64 23.51
C LYS A 333 1.64 -21.17 23.72
N THR A 334 2.83 -20.74 23.32
CA THR A 334 3.18 -19.33 23.43
C THR A 334 2.60 -18.50 22.28
N GLY A 335 2.27 -17.25 22.60
CA GLY A 335 1.81 -16.25 21.66
C GLY A 335 2.88 -15.18 21.38
N ARG A 336 2.49 -13.92 21.50
CA ARG A 336 3.36 -12.77 21.25
C ARG A 336 4.51 -12.71 22.26
N ARG A 337 5.70 -12.32 21.79
CA ARG A 337 6.87 -12.04 22.64
C ARG A 337 7.14 -10.53 22.59
N ASN A 338 7.29 -9.93 23.77
CA ASN A 338 7.63 -8.52 23.90
C ASN A 338 8.78 -8.37 24.90
N GLY A 339 10.00 -8.33 24.39
CA GLY A 339 11.21 -8.21 25.18
C GLY A 339 11.35 -9.34 26.19
N ALA A 340 11.13 -9.04 27.49
CA ALA A 340 11.30 -9.97 28.59
C ALA A 340 10.04 -10.86 28.85
N TRP A 341 8.93 -10.67 28.15
CA TRP A 341 7.66 -11.31 28.43
C TRP A 341 7.12 -12.09 27.23
N VAL A 342 6.52 -13.25 27.50
CA VAL A 342 5.86 -14.12 26.54
C VAL A 342 4.40 -14.29 26.92
N GLU A 343 3.52 -14.12 25.96
CA GLU A 343 2.08 -14.35 26.09
C GLU A 343 1.81 -15.87 26.09
N LEU A 344 1.00 -16.32 27.02
CA LEU A 344 0.42 -17.66 26.98
C LEU A 344 -0.93 -17.65 26.26
N ASN A 345 -1.23 -18.70 25.50
CA ASN A 345 -2.45 -18.79 24.70
C ASN A 345 -3.69 -18.71 25.61
N PRO A 346 -4.78 -18.01 25.21
CA PRO A 346 -6.03 -17.92 25.99
C PRO A 346 -6.67 -19.26 26.37
N GLY A 347 -6.30 -20.39 25.71
CA GLY A 347 -6.75 -21.72 26.08
C GLY A 347 -6.21 -22.23 27.41
N ASP A 348 -5.14 -21.63 27.92
CA ASP A 348 -4.43 -22.03 29.14
C ASP A 348 -4.90 -21.22 30.37
N SER A 349 -6.19 -20.88 30.44
CA SER A 349 -6.78 -20.01 31.48
C SER A 349 -6.62 -20.59 32.90
N ASP A 350 -6.47 -21.90 33.03
CA ASP A 350 -6.25 -22.58 34.33
C ASP A 350 -4.86 -22.27 34.93
N LEU A 351 -3.99 -21.60 34.20
CA LEU A 351 -2.65 -21.22 34.66
C LEU A 351 -2.63 -19.90 35.41
N GLN A 352 -3.71 -19.10 35.38
CA GLN A 352 -3.76 -17.81 36.06
C GLN A 352 -3.65 -18.00 37.58
N GLY A 353 -2.71 -17.31 38.22
CA GLY A 353 -2.50 -17.40 39.66
C GLY A 353 -1.63 -18.57 40.09
N ARG A 354 -1.19 -19.46 39.18
CA ARG A 354 -0.23 -20.50 39.51
C ARG A 354 1.17 -19.94 39.68
N GLU A 355 1.92 -20.48 40.60
CA GLU A 355 3.32 -20.21 40.81
C GLU A 355 4.16 -21.06 39.88
N ILE A 356 5.12 -20.44 39.19
CA ILE A 356 6.01 -21.08 38.19
C ILE A 356 7.47 -20.71 38.45
N ILE A 357 8.39 -21.50 37.94
CA ILE A 357 9.81 -21.16 37.90
C ILE A 357 10.04 -20.08 36.85
N VAL A 358 10.61 -18.95 37.25
CA VAL A 358 10.92 -17.83 36.35
C VAL A 358 12.41 -17.65 36.06
N ARG A 359 13.26 -18.35 36.84
CA ARG A 359 14.71 -18.32 36.66
C ARG A 359 15.31 -19.70 36.78
N ASN A 360 16.23 -20.05 35.91
CA ASN A 360 16.94 -21.31 35.85
C ASN A 360 16.01 -22.58 35.80
N PRO A 361 15.04 -22.66 34.89
CA PRO A 361 14.14 -23.82 34.76
C PRO A 361 14.85 -25.07 34.17
N TYR A 362 15.93 -24.92 33.40
CA TYR A 362 16.62 -26.04 32.76
C TYR A 362 17.20 -27.08 33.68
N PRO A 363 17.82 -26.76 34.84
CA PRO A 363 18.25 -27.77 35.81
C PRO A 363 17.13 -28.69 36.29
N VAL A 364 15.92 -28.12 36.48
CA VAL A 364 14.72 -28.88 36.90
C VAL A 364 14.22 -29.79 35.76
N LEU A 365 14.21 -29.27 34.53
CA LEU A 365 13.87 -30.06 33.34
C LEU A 365 14.84 -31.25 33.17
N SER A 366 16.16 -31.01 33.36
CA SER A 366 17.17 -32.05 33.25
C SER A 366 17.01 -33.13 34.32
N ALA A 367 16.68 -32.75 35.56
CA ALA A 367 16.42 -33.68 36.63
C ALA A 367 15.19 -34.56 36.33
N LEU A 368 14.12 -33.96 35.79
CA LEU A 368 12.89 -34.64 35.40
C LEU A 368 13.13 -35.68 34.29
N LYS A 369 13.97 -35.38 33.31
CA LYS A 369 14.24 -36.29 32.18
C LYS A 369 15.24 -37.39 32.55
N ASN A 370 16.19 -37.14 33.47
CA ASN A 370 17.09 -38.16 33.95
C ASN A 370 16.38 -39.21 34.86
N THR A 371 15.31 -38.81 35.54
CA THR A 371 14.48 -39.77 36.33
C THR A 371 13.50 -40.59 35.48
N ALA A 372 13.22 -40.16 34.24
CA ALA A 372 12.36 -40.91 33.31
C ALA A 372 13.13 -42.00 32.52
N ASP A 373 14.48 -41.96 32.53
CA ASP A 373 15.33 -42.93 31.84
C ASP A 373 15.86 -44.05 32.79
N GLU A 374 15.57 -44.02 34.09
CA GLU A 374 15.81 -45.08 35.06
C GLU A 374 14.51 -45.92 35.32
#